data_1d0ff17d668321ed5e6c9a603ce7fc61
#
_entry.id   1d0ff17d668321ed5e6c9a603ce7fc61
#
_cell.length_a   1.000
_cell.length_b   1.000
_cell.length_c   1.000
_cell.angle_alpha   90.00
_cell.angle_beta   90.00
_cell.angle_gamma   90.00
#
_symmetry.space_group_name_H-M   'P 1'
#
loop_
_entity.id
_entity.type
_entity.pdbx_description
1 polymer ?
#
loop_
_entity_poly.entity_id
_entity_poly.type
_entity_poly.pdbx_seq_one_letter_code
_entity_poly.pdbx_strand_id
1 'polypeptide(L)'
;MSEVKVQVGDTIPQGTFTYIPYTPELEDHSACGIPVKLNTDEWKGKKVVLVSVPGAFTPTCHANHVPPFLQKYDEFKKKGVDVIAIVAANDAFVLSGWARFLGLKDKVLTLSDPNARWSAQLGLAQDLSAVDLGTRSKRYALVIDDLKVKYVGVEPERGVTVSGADAVLAAL
;
A
#
# COMPACT_ATOMS: atom_id res chain seq x y z
N MET A 1 -13.19 -13.88 12.07
CA MET A 1 -12.67 -12.70 11.32
C MET A 1 -12.15 -11.70 12.33
N SER A 2 -10.97 -11.15 12.11
CA SER A 2 -10.44 -10.08 12.96
C SER A 2 -11.29 -8.83 12.77
N GLU A 3 -11.69 -8.23 13.88
CA GLU A 3 -12.42 -6.97 13.90
C GLU A 3 -11.50 -5.82 13.44
N VAL A 4 -12.02 -4.91 12.62
CA VAL A 4 -11.30 -3.70 12.22
C VAL A 4 -11.11 -2.82 13.46
N LYS A 5 -9.87 -2.46 13.76
CA LYS A 5 -9.49 -1.71 14.96
C LYS A 5 -9.08 -0.27 14.67
N VAL A 6 -8.94 0.10 13.41
CA VAL A 6 -8.53 1.44 12.99
C VAL A 6 -9.73 2.30 12.67
N GLN A 7 -9.70 3.56 13.11
CA GLN A 7 -10.72 4.57 12.82
C GLN A 7 -10.09 5.94 12.61
N VAL A 8 -10.85 6.84 12.01
CA VAL A 8 -10.43 8.24 11.82
C VAL A 8 -10.13 8.88 13.19
N GLY A 9 -9.00 9.57 13.27
CA GLY A 9 -8.49 10.19 14.49
C GLY A 9 -7.42 9.38 15.21
N ASP A 10 -7.29 8.08 14.91
CA ASP A 10 -6.25 7.26 15.50
C ASP A 10 -4.86 7.69 15.03
N THR A 11 -3.87 7.47 15.89
CA THR A 11 -2.46 7.48 15.47
C THR A 11 -2.13 6.09 14.91
N ILE A 12 -1.47 6.04 13.75
CA ILE A 12 -1.04 4.76 13.18
C ILE A 12 -0.04 4.06 14.10
N PRO A 13 -0.03 2.72 14.14
CA PRO A 13 0.99 1.97 14.88
C PRO A 13 2.38 2.26 14.34
N GLN A 14 3.37 2.29 15.21
CA GLN A 14 4.76 2.24 14.77
C GLN A 14 5.02 0.92 14.05
N GLY A 15 5.82 1.00 13.00
CA GLY A 15 6.19 -0.19 12.25
C GLY A 15 7.27 0.10 11.23
N THR A 16 7.77 -0.97 10.65
CA THR A 16 8.85 -0.93 9.66
C THR A 16 8.44 -1.78 8.47
N PHE A 17 8.53 -1.20 7.29
CA PHE A 17 8.36 -1.89 6.01
C PHE A 17 9.72 -2.07 5.34
N THR A 18 9.82 -3.07 4.48
CA THR A 18 10.98 -3.25 3.61
C THR A 18 10.56 -2.92 2.17
N TYR A 19 11.39 -2.19 1.46
CA TYR A 19 11.13 -1.91 0.05
C TYR A 19 12.45 -1.72 -0.72
N ILE A 20 12.37 -1.76 -2.04
CA ILE A 20 13.50 -1.46 -2.92
C ILE A 20 13.23 -0.12 -3.57
N PRO A 21 13.98 0.95 -3.24
CA PRO A 21 13.83 2.24 -3.89
C PRO A 21 14.07 2.12 -5.39
N TYR A 22 13.23 2.79 -6.17
CA TYR A 22 13.43 2.83 -7.61
C TYR A 22 14.71 3.58 -7.97
N THR A 23 15.48 2.97 -8.85
CA THR A 23 16.61 3.61 -9.54
C THR A 23 16.54 3.25 -11.03
N PRO A 24 17.08 4.11 -11.95
CA PRO A 24 17.07 3.81 -13.38
C PRO A 24 17.71 2.46 -13.74
N GLU A 25 18.68 1.98 -12.95
CA GLU A 25 19.33 0.69 -13.14
C GLU A 25 18.35 -0.49 -13.01
N LEU A 26 17.24 -0.32 -12.30
CA LEU A 26 16.20 -1.33 -12.17
C LEU A 26 15.40 -1.55 -13.44
N GLU A 27 15.55 -0.70 -14.46
CA GLU A 27 14.95 -0.94 -15.78
C GLU A 27 15.67 -2.08 -16.51
N ASP A 28 16.90 -2.43 -16.11
CA ASP A 28 17.56 -3.65 -16.55
C ASP A 28 16.89 -4.86 -15.88
N HIS A 29 16.39 -5.78 -16.69
CA HIS A 29 15.67 -6.97 -16.22
C HIS A 29 16.50 -7.91 -15.35
N SER A 30 17.83 -7.81 -15.41
CA SER A 30 18.74 -8.59 -14.57
C SER A 30 19.02 -7.95 -13.21
N ALA A 31 18.66 -6.69 -13.03
CA ALA A 31 18.89 -5.97 -11.77
C ALA A 31 17.83 -6.33 -10.72
N CYS A 32 18.27 -6.55 -9.47
CA CYS A 32 17.37 -6.89 -8.36
C CYS A 32 17.22 -5.75 -7.33
N GLY A 33 18.13 -4.80 -7.31
CA GLY A 33 18.13 -3.71 -6.32
C GLY A 33 18.50 -4.16 -4.90
N ILE A 34 18.53 -3.20 -3.98
CA ILE A 34 18.93 -3.42 -2.60
C ILE A 34 17.77 -3.02 -1.68
N PRO A 35 17.23 -3.94 -0.86
CA PRO A 35 16.18 -3.63 0.08
C PRO A 35 16.65 -2.67 1.17
N VAL A 36 15.80 -1.72 1.52
CA VAL A 36 15.98 -0.79 2.64
C VAL A 36 14.76 -0.80 3.55
N LYS A 37 14.90 -0.25 4.74
CA LYS A 37 13.81 -0.12 5.72
C LYS A 37 13.20 1.27 5.65
N LEU A 38 11.87 1.32 5.79
CA LEU A 38 11.10 2.54 5.97
C LEU A 38 10.34 2.41 7.29
N ASN A 39 10.60 3.32 8.21
CA ASN A 39 9.86 3.40 9.48
C ASN A 39 8.67 4.34 9.32
N THR A 40 7.54 4.00 9.94
CA THR A 40 6.34 4.85 9.88
C THR A 40 6.58 6.25 10.47
N ASP A 41 7.53 6.41 11.39
CA ASP A 41 7.92 7.71 11.94
C ASP A 41 8.44 8.69 10.88
N GLU A 42 8.93 8.20 9.74
CA GLU A 42 9.37 9.04 8.62
C GLU A 42 8.19 9.77 7.94
N TRP A 43 6.96 9.37 8.24
CA TRP A 43 5.74 10.02 7.76
C TRP A 43 5.26 11.17 8.63
N LYS A 44 5.98 11.46 9.72
CA LYS A 44 5.68 12.62 10.57
C LYS A 44 5.73 13.91 9.75
N GLY A 45 4.68 14.71 9.86
CA GLY A 45 4.53 15.95 9.10
C GLY A 45 4.18 15.76 7.62
N LYS A 46 3.92 14.53 7.18
CA LYS A 46 3.58 14.22 5.78
C LYS A 46 2.15 13.73 5.63
N LYS A 47 1.58 13.99 4.46
CA LYS A 47 0.31 13.41 4.04
C LYS A 47 0.59 12.19 3.17
N VAL A 48 0.14 11.03 3.64
CA VAL A 48 0.40 9.73 3.04
C VAL A 48 -0.92 9.08 2.62
N VAL A 49 -0.97 8.60 1.41
CA VAL A 49 -2.01 7.68 0.92
C VAL A 49 -1.41 6.28 0.97
N LEU A 50 -1.92 5.44 1.86
CA LEU A 50 -1.50 4.06 2.01
C LEU A 50 -2.60 3.12 1.51
N VAL A 51 -2.28 2.33 0.50
CA VAL A 51 -3.22 1.41 -0.15
C VAL A 51 -2.74 -0.02 0.06
N SER A 52 -3.58 -0.84 0.66
CA SER A 52 -3.27 -2.25 0.90
C SER A 52 -3.93 -3.15 -0.13
N VAL A 53 -3.16 -4.11 -0.62
CA VAL A 53 -3.63 -5.13 -1.55
C VAL A 53 -3.27 -6.53 -1.04
N PRO A 54 -4.13 -7.53 -1.25
CA PRO A 54 -3.85 -8.92 -0.87
C PRO A 54 -2.63 -9.52 -1.56
N GLY A 55 -2.30 -9.09 -2.77
CA GLY A 55 -1.13 -9.65 -3.44
C GLY A 55 -0.75 -8.99 -4.75
N ALA A 56 0.57 -8.88 -4.97
CA ALA A 56 1.14 -8.49 -6.24
C ALA A 56 0.73 -9.47 -7.35
N PHE A 57 0.53 -8.96 -8.57
CA PHE A 57 0.13 -9.71 -9.76
C PHE A 57 -1.23 -10.43 -9.65
N THR A 58 -1.97 -10.29 -8.58
CA THR A 58 -3.32 -10.85 -8.49
C THR A 58 -4.32 -10.00 -9.29
N PRO A 59 -5.37 -10.59 -9.86
CA PRO A 59 -6.18 -9.93 -10.91
C PRO A 59 -6.69 -8.54 -10.54
N THR A 60 -7.41 -8.40 -9.44
CA THR A 60 -8.00 -7.12 -9.02
C THR A 60 -6.94 -6.09 -8.61
N CYS A 61 -5.91 -6.52 -7.88
CA CYS A 61 -4.83 -5.65 -7.43
C CYS A 61 -4.04 -5.08 -8.62
N HIS A 62 -3.74 -5.95 -9.58
CA HIS A 62 -2.92 -5.63 -10.75
C HIS A 62 -3.67 -4.78 -11.78
N ALA A 63 -4.89 -5.15 -12.11
CA ALA A 63 -5.62 -4.52 -13.21
C ALA A 63 -6.45 -3.29 -12.78
N ASN A 64 -7.06 -3.35 -11.60
CA ASN A 64 -8.11 -2.41 -11.24
C ASN A 64 -7.79 -1.52 -10.04
N HIS A 65 -6.89 -1.92 -9.16
CA HIS A 65 -6.67 -1.19 -7.91
C HIS A 65 -5.47 -0.25 -7.98
N VAL A 66 -4.28 -0.75 -8.33
CA VAL A 66 -3.05 0.05 -8.29
C VAL A 66 -2.90 1.03 -9.45
N PRO A 67 -3.18 0.65 -10.72
CA PRO A 67 -2.94 1.56 -11.83
C PRO A 67 -3.64 2.93 -11.74
N PRO A 68 -4.88 3.05 -11.25
CA PRO A 68 -5.53 4.36 -11.12
C PRO A 68 -4.78 5.33 -10.20
N PHE A 69 -4.05 4.85 -9.19
CA PHE A 69 -3.24 5.71 -8.33
C PHE A 69 -2.07 6.34 -9.11
N LEU A 70 -1.46 5.59 -10.02
CA LEU A 70 -0.43 6.14 -10.91
C LEU A 70 -1.03 7.12 -11.93
N GLN A 71 -2.16 6.76 -12.55
CA GLN A 71 -2.83 7.60 -13.54
C GLN A 71 -3.25 8.95 -12.96
N LYS A 72 -3.66 8.98 -11.69
CA LYS A 72 -4.13 10.17 -10.98
C LYS A 72 -3.05 10.79 -10.06
N TYR A 73 -1.80 10.42 -10.25
CA TYR A 73 -0.69 10.88 -9.41
C TYR A 73 -0.66 12.41 -9.27
N ASP A 74 -0.81 13.14 -10.36
CA ASP A 74 -0.78 14.61 -10.33
C ASP A 74 -1.96 15.20 -9.54
N GLU A 75 -3.13 14.57 -9.59
CA GLU A 75 -4.30 14.99 -8.80
C GLU A 75 -4.02 14.81 -7.30
N PHE A 76 -3.42 13.69 -6.89
CA PHE A 76 -3.00 13.47 -5.51
C PHE A 76 -1.97 14.51 -5.07
N LYS A 77 -0.98 14.81 -5.91
CA LYS A 77 0.04 15.82 -5.59
C LYS A 77 -0.56 17.22 -5.43
N LYS A 78 -1.52 17.60 -6.27
CA LYS A 78 -2.24 18.89 -6.16
C LYS A 78 -3.01 19.01 -4.85
N LYS A 79 -3.46 17.91 -4.28
CA LYS A 79 -4.13 17.86 -2.97
C LYS A 79 -3.17 17.75 -1.78
N GLY A 80 -1.88 17.91 -2.00
CA GLY A 80 -0.86 17.98 -0.97
C GLY A 80 -0.39 16.61 -0.48
N VAL A 81 -0.65 15.53 -1.21
CA VAL A 81 -0.14 14.19 -0.87
C VAL A 81 1.37 14.15 -1.11
N ASP A 82 2.13 13.81 -0.08
CA ASP A 82 3.58 13.69 -0.15
C ASP A 82 4.01 12.30 -0.61
N VAL A 83 3.30 11.26 -0.18
CA VAL A 83 3.63 9.86 -0.45
C VAL A 83 2.39 9.08 -0.85
N ILE A 84 2.50 8.31 -1.94
CA ILE A 84 1.55 7.24 -2.28
C ILE A 84 2.30 5.93 -2.13
N ALA A 85 1.82 5.03 -1.29
CA ALA A 85 2.44 3.74 -1.03
C ALA A 85 1.42 2.61 -1.11
N ILE A 86 1.83 1.53 -1.79
CA ILE A 86 1.10 0.26 -1.82
C ILE A 86 1.76 -0.65 -0.80
N VAL A 87 0.96 -1.27 0.07
CA VAL A 87 1.45 -2.25 1.04
C VAL A 87 0.87 -3.62 0.73
N ALA A 88 1.71 -4.65 0.80
CA ALA A 88 1.32 -6.04 0.63
C ALA A 88 2.23 -6.97 1.44
N ALA A 89 1.76 -8.19 1.71
CA ALA A 89 2.54 -9.20 2.42
C ALA A 89 3.63 -9.86 1.56
N ASN A 90 3.62 -9.67 0.25
CA ASN A 90 4.72 -10.12 -0.62
C ASN A 90 6.05 -9.51 -0.17
N ASP A 91 7.15 -10.22 -0.44
CA ASP A 91 8.48 -9.69 -0.16
C ASP A 91 8.85 -8.48 -1.05
N ALA A 92 9.88 -7.76 -0.65
CA ALA A 92 10.31 -6.54 -1.34
C ALA A 92 10.78 -6.78 -2.77
N PHE A 93 11.38 -7.94 -3.08
CA PHE A 93 11.83 -8.25 -4.44
C PHE A 93 10.66 -8.50 -5.39
N VAL A 94 9.66 -9.24 -4.95
CA VAL A 94 8.42 -9.45 -5.71
C VAL A 94 7.71 -8.12 -5.95
N LEU A 95 7.60 -7.28 -4.92
CA LEU A 95 6.96 -5.97 -5.03
C LEU A 95 7.74 -5.03 -5.96
N SER A 96 9.07 -5.05 -5.92
CA SER A 96 9.92 -4.29 -6.84
C SER A 96 9.70 -4.72 -8.30
N GLY A 97 9.64 -6.02 -8.55
CA GLY A 97 9.34 -6.56 -9.87
C GLY A 97 7.95 -6.14 -10.37
N TRP A 98 6.95 -6.21 -9.50
CA TRP A 98 5.59 -5.78 -9.81
C TRP A 98 5.52 -4.27 -10.08
N ALA A 99 6.19 -3.46 -9.28
CA ALA A 99 6.28 -2.01 -9.49
C ALA A 99 6.89 -1.66 -10.85
N ARG A 100 7.95 -2.36 -11.24
CA ARG A 100 8.56 -2.20 -12.57
C ARG A 100 7.60 -2.58 -13.68
N PHE A 101 6.91 -3.70 -13.53
CA PHE A 101 5.92 -4.16 -14.51
C PHE A 101 4.80 -3.12 -14.72
N LEU A 102 4.34 -2.49 -13.63
CA LEU A 102 3.29 -1.45 -13.68
C LEU A 102 3.82 -0.06 -14.06
N GLY A 103 5.13 0.13 -14.15
CA GLY A 103 5.74 1.43 -14.45
C GLY A 103 5.60 2.46 -13.33
N LEU A 104 5.54 2.02 -12.05
CA LEU A 104 5.33 2.91 -10.91
C LEU A 104 6.51 3.85 -10.67
N LYS A 105 7.73 3.39 -10.99
CA LYS A 105 8.98 4.16 -10.82
C LYS A 105 9.11 4.72 -9.39
N ASP A 106 9.42 6.01 -9.27
CA ASP A 106 9.54 6.74 -8.01
C ASP A 106 8.24 7.39 -7.53
N LYS A 107 7.15 7.27 -8.31
CA LYS A 107 5.87 7.94 -8.03
C LYS A 107 5.06 7.21 -6.95
N VAL A 108 5.07 5.89 -6.96
CA VAL A 108 4.30 5.07 -6.03
C VAL A 108 5.24 4.03 -5.42
N LEU A 109 5.37 4.04 -4.11
CA LEU A 109 6.18 3.07 -3.38
C LEU A 109 5.44 1.74 -3.28
N THR A 110 6.18 0.64 -3.22
CA THR A 110 5.64 -0.67 -2.87
C THR A 110 6.36 -1.20 -1.63
N LEU A 111 5.60 -1.36 -0.55
CA LEU A 111 6.12 -1.66 0.79
C LEU A 111 5.76 -3.07 1.20
N SER A 112 6.73 -3.84 1.62
CA SER A 112 6.52 -5.19 2.14
C SER A 112 6.15 -5.15 3.62
N ASP A 113 4.99 -5.75 3.94
CA ASP A 113 4.51 -6.05 5.29
C ASP A 113 4.43 -7.57 5.46
N PRO A 114 5.56 -8.24 5.73
CA PRO A 114 5.59 -9.70 5.78
C PRO A 114 4.61 -10.27 6.80
N ASN A 115 3.85 -11.30 6.39
CA ASN A 115 2.79 -11.91 7.20
C ASN A 115 1.71 -10.90 7.63
N ALA A 116 1.59 -9.77 6.94
CA ALA A 116 0.64 -8.69 7.25
C ALA A 116 0.72 -8.24 8.74
N ARG A 117 1.93 -8.22 9.31
CA ARG A 117 2.13 -7.94 10.74
C ARG A 117 1.68 -6.54 11.16
N TRP A 118 1.99 -5.55 10.35
CA TRP A 118 1.54 -4.18 10.62
C TRP A 118 0.03 -4.05 10.41
N SER A 119 -0.49 -4.59 9.31
CA SER A 119 -1.93 -4.61 9.03
C SER A 119 -2.73 -5.35 10.11
N ALA A 120 -2.15 -6.38 10.72
CA ALA A 120 -2.79 -7.13 11.81
C ALA A 120 -3.04 -6.27 13.05
N GLN A 121 -2.18 -5.30 13.34
CA GLN A 121 -2.37 -4.35 14.44
C GLN A 121 -3.62 -3.48 14.23
N LEU A 122 -4.01 -3.26 12.97
CA LEU A 122 -5.21 -2.52 12.58
C LEU A 122 -6.45 -3.43 12.47
N GLY A 123 -6.31 -4.74 12.72
CA GLY A 123 -7.38 -5.71 12.48
C GLY A 123 -7.60 -5.99 10.98
N LEU A 124 -6.61 -5.74 10.14
CA LEU A 124 -6.71 -5.77 8.68
C LEU A 124 -5.86 -6.88 8.03
N ALA A 125 -5.54 -7.92 8.79
CA ALA A 125 -4.98 -9.16 8.24
C ALA A 125 -6.09 -10.19 7.98
N GLN A 126 -5.82 -11.11 7.06
CA GLN A 126 -6.72 -12.21 6.71
C GLN A 126 -5.93 -13.48 6.38
N ASP A 127 -6.55 -14.63 6.64
CA ASP A 127 -6.00 -15.92 6.28
C ASP A 127 -6.59 -16.36 4.92
N LEU A 128 -5.73 -16.45 3.92
CA LEU A 128 -6.05 -16.94 2.59
C LEU A 128 -5.37 -18.28 2.30
N SER A 129 -5.08 -19.07 3.34
CA SER A 129 -4.45 -20.39 3.17
C SER A 129 -5.30 -21.36 2.35
N ALA A 130 -6.62 -21.22 2.40
CA ALA A 130 -7.54 -22.05 1.61
C ALA A 130 -7.38 -21.87 0.09
N VAL A 131 -6.75 -20.79 -0.35
CA VAL A 131 -6.44 -20.51 -1.76
C VAL A 131 -4.92 -20.38 -1.99
N ASP A 132 -4.14 -20.99 -1.12
CA ASP A 132 -2.68 -21.11 -1.20
C ASP A 132 -1.92 -19.75 -1.15
N LEU A 133 -2.53 -18.73 -0.57
CA LEU A 133 -1.91 -17.41 -0.43
C LEU A 133 -1.37 -17.13 0.97
N GLY A 134 -1.74 -17.96 1.97
CA GLY A 134 -1.33 -17.75 3.37
C GLY A 134 -1.91 -16.47 3.98
N THR A 135 -1.21 -15.92 4.94
CA THR A 135 -1.63 -14.68 5.62
C THR A 135 -1.35 -13.46 4.75
N ARG A 136 -2.38 -12.68 4.48
CA ARG A 136 -2.32 -11.47 3.66
C ARG A 136 -2.99 -10.30 4.36
N SER A 137 -2.69 -9.09 3.94
CA SER A 137 -3.49 -7.91 4.30
C SER A 137 -4.82 -7.92 3.57
N LYS A 138 -5.84 -7.34 4.19
CA LYS A 138 -7.11 -7.04 3.51
C LYS A 138 -6.90 -5.93 2.49
N ARG A 139 -7.87 -5.74 1.62
CA ARG A 139 -7.90 -4.60 0.70
C ARG A 139 -8.46 -3.39 1.42
N TYR A 140 -7.62 -2.37 1.59
CA TYR A 140 -8.02 -1.12 2.24
C TYR A 140 -7.21 0.06 1.76
N ALA A 141 -7.66 1.27 2.06
CA ALA A 141 -6.89 2.49 1.92
C ALA A 141 -6.98 3.33 3.20
N LEU A 142 -5.89 3.98 3.54
CA LEU A 142 -5.81 4.96 4.60
C LEU A 142 -5.28 6.28 4.03
N VAL A 143 -5.85 7.40 4.47
CA VAL A 143 -5.20 8.70 4.38
C VAL A 143 -4.64 9.01 5.75
N ILE A 144 -3.34 9.28 5.81
CA ILE A 144 -2.60 9.55 7.04
C ILE A 144 -2.00 10.95 6.89
N ASP A 145 -2.25 11.81 7.87
CA ASP A 145 -1.68 13.15 7.91
C ASP A 145 -0.99 13.35 9.26
N ASP A 146 0.31 13.57 9.22
CA ASP A 146 1.15 13.69 10.43
C ASP A 146 0.88 12.53 11.41
N LEU A 147 0.95 11.30 10.92
CA LEU A 147 0.72 10.05 11.64
C LEU A 147 -0.73 9.82 12.11
N LYS A 148 -1.65 10.73 11.80
CA LYS A 148 -3.07 10.60 12.17
C LYS A 148 -3.89 10.10 10.98
N VAL A 149 -4.76 9.14 11.24
CA VAL A 149 -5.70 8.61 10.25
C VAL A 149 -6.79 9.64 9.97
N LYS A 150 -6.94 10.02 8.71
CA LYS A 150 -7.97 10.94 8.22
C LYS A 150 -9.05 10.26 7.40
N TYR A 151 -8.75 9.09 6.85
CA TYR A 151 -9.70 8.29 6.08
C TYR A 151 -9.38 6.81 6.26
N VAL A 152 -10.43 6.00 6.35
CA VAL A 152 -10.36 4.53 6.38
C VAL A 152 -11.38 3.99 5.37
N GLY A 153 -10.89 3.32 4.34
CA GLY A 153 -11.73 2.62 3.38
C GLY A 153 -11.35 1.15 3.32
N VAL A 154 -12.10 0.29 4.00
CA VAL A 154 -11.90 -1.16 3.98
C VAL A 154 -12.94 -1.78 3.06
N GLU A 155 -12.51 -2.53 2.05
CA GLU A 155 -13.44 -3.19 1.13
C GLU A 155 -14.27 -4.25 1.88
N PRO A 156 -15.59 -4.15 1.83
CA PRO A 156 -16.45 -5.13 2.51
C PRO A 156 -16.49 -6.47 1.77
N GLU A 157 -16.27 -6.44 0.45
CA GLU A 157 -16.33 -7.59 -0.44
C GLU A 157 -15.21 -7.54 -1.48
N ARG A 158 -15.23 -8.49 -2.41
CA ARG A 158 -14.30 -8.47 -3.55
C ARG A 158 -14.60 -7.27 -4.44
N GLY A 159 -13.56 -6.58 -4.85
CA GLY A 159 -13.68 -5.42 -5.73
C GLY A 159 -12.93 -4.21 -5.19
N VAL A 160 -13.15 -3.07 -5.83
CA VAL A 160 -12.52 -1.80 -5.47
C VAL A 160 -13.60 -0.72 -5.47
N THR A 161 -13.97 -0.25 -4.30
CA THR A 161 -14.95 0.79 -4.09
C THR A 161 -14.40 1.89 -3.18
N VAL A 162 -14.36 1.64 -1.87
CA VAL A 162 -13.91 2.62 -0.87
C VAL A 162 -12.39 2.73 -0.74
N SER A 163 -11.64 1.78 -1.29
CA SER A 163 -10.16 1.81 -1.29
C SER A 163 -9.54 2.28 -2.61
N GLY A 164 -10.35 2.57 -3.61
CA GLY A 164 -9.90 3.00 -4.93
C GLY A 164 -9.46 4.46 -4.98
N ALA A 165 -8.74 4.82 -6.05
CA ALA A 165 -8.19 6.16 -6.22
C ALA A 165 -9.25 7.27 -6.17
N ASP A 166 -10.42 7.06 -6.77
CA ASP A 166 -11.49 8.06 -6.77
C ASP A 166 -12.05 8.30 -5.37
N ALA A 167 -12.30 7.23 -4.61
CA ALA A 167 -12.79 7.34 -3.24
C ALA A 167 -11.77 8.04 -2.33
N VAL A 168 -10.49 7.71 -2.48
CA VAL A 168 -9.41 8.33 -1.70
C VAL A 168 -9.26 9.81 -2.07
N LEU A 169 -9.28 10.16 -3.36
CA LEU A 169 -9.24 11.57 -3.81
C LEU A 169 -10.40 12.39 -3.27
N ALA A 170 -11.60 11.81 -3.22
CA ALA A 170 -12.78 12.48 -2.67
C ALA A 170 -12.66 12.73 -1.15
N ALA A 171 -11.84 11.97 -0.45
CA ALA A 171 -11.62 12.09 1.00
C ALA A 171 -10.46 13.05 1.37
N LEU A 172 -9.74 13.57 0.39
CA LEU A 172 -8.62 14.50 0.59
C LEU A 172 -9.06 15.97 0.66
#